data_de93c74b7a8229041a11bac10f71d936
#
_entry.id   de93c74b7a8229041a11bac10f71d936
#
_cell.length_a   1.000
_cell.length_b   1.000
_cell.length_c   1.000
_cell.angle_alpha   90.00
_cell.angle_beta   90.00
_cell.angle_gamma   90.00
#
_symmetry.space_group_name_H-M   'P 1'
#
loop_
_entity.id
_entity.type
_entity.pdbx_description
1 polymer ?
#
loop_
_entity_poly.entity_id
_entity_poly.type
_entity_poly.pdbx_seq_one_letter_code
_entity_poly.pdbx_strand_id
1 'polypeptide(L)'
;DWSLAAHLLAETYEQQTDPDTFLQGLSAGSESLSTNEKFNSIMDTFDVLKEYNYAASSPVAAEREVSEQKLAEGDIAFMFGGNWDWSMINAYEYSENMGMMPLPQNTTDGTNEKLVGGGSKYFYIDSSDNTSEEQRQAAKDFLNWLVSDPEGNAFLTEKCALVPAYSNIDASGLDPLSKSVKKYADEGRLIDNYNYLPDD
;
A
#
# COMPACT_ATOMS: atom_id res chain seq x y z
N ASP A 1 9.47 6.67 -11.06
CA ASP A 1 9.46 7.38 -9.84
C ASP A 1 9.00 6.51 -8.66
N TRP A 2 8.50 7.07 -7.55
CA TRP A 2 8.23 6.32 -6.32
C TRP A 2 7.24 5.15 -6.47
N SER A 3 6.25 5.22 -7.37
CA SER A 3 5.31 4.11 -7.57
C SER A 3 6.00 2.86 -8.11
N LEU A 4 6.96 3.02 -9.00
CA LEU A 4 7.73 1.89 -9.53
C LEU A 4 8.79 1.41 -8.52
N ALA A 5 9.50 2.32 -7.88
CA ALA A 5 10.59 1.97 -6.98
C ALA A 5 10.08 1.51 -5.59
N ALA A 6 9.21 2.30 -4.96
CA ALA A 6 8.78 2.04 -3.58
C ALA A 6 7.59 1.08 -3.46
N HIS A 7 6.92 0.74 -4.56
CA HIS A 7 5.84 -0.23 -4.54
C HIS A 7 6.15 -1.43 -5.43
N LEU A 8 6.25 -1.27 -6.77
CA LEU A 8 6.42 -2.42 -7.64
C LEU A 8 7.76 -3.15 -7.41
N LEU A 9 8.87 -2.41 -7.35
CA LEU A 9 10.18 -3.03 -7.09
C LEU A 9 10.27 -3.55 -5.64
N ALA A 10 9.66 -2.87 -4.69
CA ALA A 10 9.66 -3.28 -3.28
C ALA A 10 9.01 -4.66 -3.08
N GLU A 11 8.03 -5.05 -3.90
CA GLU A 11 7.46 -6.40 -3.89
C GLU A 11 8.53 -7.50 -4.02
N THR A 12 9.62 -7.22 -4.73
CA THR A 12 10.77 -8.14 -4.82
C THR A 12 11.37 -8.41 -3.45
N TYR A 13 11.51 -7.38 -2.62
CA TYR A 13 12.13 -7.47 -1.28
C TYR A 13 11.14 -8.08 -0.29
N GLU A 14 9.90 -7.62 -0.32
CA GLU A 14 8.81 -8.01 0.56
C GLU A 14 8.48 -9.50 0.46
N GLN A 15 8.68 -10.07 -0.72
CA GLN A 15 8.44 -11.50 -0.97
C GLN A 15 9.64 -12.40 -0.62
N GLN A 16 10.79 -11.85 -0.21
CA GLN A 16 11.91 -12.66 0.26
C GLN A 16 11.61 -13.23 1.66
N THR A 17 12.24 -14.36 1.98
CA THR A 17 12.13 -14.95 3.32
C THR A 17 12.72 -14.02 4.39
N ASP A 18 13.76 -13.29 4.05
CA ASP A 18 14.44 -12.30 4.89
C ASP A 18 14.83 -11.10 4.00
N PRO A 19 13.99 -10.05 3.95
CA PRO A 19 14.26 -8.86 3.15
C PRO A 19 15.56 -8.15 3.50
N ASP A 20 15.90 -8.05 4.79
CA ASP A 20 17.11 -7.37 5.25
C ASP A 20 18.38 -8.09 4.75
N THR A 21 18.43 -9.41 4.91
CA THR A 21 19.55 -10.22 4.41
C THR A 21 19.67 -10.13 2.89
N PHE A 22 18.55 -10.13 2.17
CA PHE A 22 18.55 -9.99 0.72
C PHE A 22 19.12 -8.63 0.26
N LEU A 23 18.67 -7.53 0.89
CA LEU A 23 19.15 -6.18 0.58
C LEU A 23 20.63 -6.00 0.91
N GLN A 24 21.09 -6.54 2.03
CA GLN A 24 22.51 -6.57 2.36
C GLN A 24 23.32 -7.35 1.32
N GLY A 25 22.79 -8.46 0.83
CA GLY A 25 23.38 -9.27 -0.22
C GLY A 25 23.48 -8.51 -1.55
N LEU A 26 22.45 -7.74 -1.93
CA LEU A 26 22.50 -6.86 -3.11
C LEU A 26 23.59 -5.80 -2.97
N SER A 27 23.64 -5.12 -1.82
CA SER A 27 24.66 -4.09 -1.54
C SER A 27 26.08 -4.66 -1.53
N ALA A 28 26.26 -5.89 -1.05
CA ALA A 28 27.55 -6.59 -1.02
C ALA A 28 27.93 -7.26 -2.36
N GLY A 29 27.01 -7.32 -3.32
CA GLY A 29 27.19 -8.01 -4.60
C GLY A 29 27.17 -9.54 -4.49
N SER A 30 26.69 -10.10 -3.39
CA SER A 30 26.47 -11.55 -3.22
C SER A 30 25.12 -12.02 -3.72
N GLU A 31 24.15 -11.09 -3.85
CA GLU A 31 22.85 -11.29 -4.48
C GLU A 31 22.73 -10.46 -5.76
N SER A 32 21.83 -10.86 -6.66
CA SER A 32 21.57 -10.15 -7.91
C SER A 32 20.10 -10.19 -8.29
N LEU A 33 19.53 -9.06 -8.64
CA LEU A 33 18.15 -8.98 -9.15
C LEU A 33 17.96 -9.82 -10.40
N SER A 34 18.93 -9.83 -11.33
CA SER A 34 18.80 -10.54 -12.62
C SER A 34 18.64 -12.05 -12.48
N THR A 35 19.06 -12.64 -11.37
CA THR A 35 18.93 -14.06 -11.06
C THR A 35 17.86 -14.36 -10.01
N ASN A 36 17.21 -13.34 -9.47
CA ASN A 36 16.17 -13.49 -8.46
C ASN A 36 14.82 -13.83 -9.10
N GLU A 37 14.22 -14.95 -8.70
CA GLU A 37 12.95 -15.42 -9.27
C GLU A 37 11.79 -14.47 -9.00
N LYS A 38 11.74 -13.84 -7.82
CA LYS A 38 10.68 -12.86 -7.47
C LYS A 38 10.78 -11.62 -8.35
N PHE A 39 11.97 -11.06 -8.50
CA PHE A 39 12.21 -9.93 -9.38
C PHE A 39 11.79 -10.24 -10.83
N ASN A 40 12.22 -11.39 -11.36
CA ASN A 40 11.89 -11.76 -12.74
C ASN A 40 10.38 -11.93 -12.93
N SER A 41 9.67 -12.55 -11.98
CA SER A 41 8.22 -12.70 -12.00
C SER A 41 7.47 -11.36 -11.97
N ILE A 42 7.96 -10.39 -11.19
CA ILE A 42 7.43 -9.03 -11.15
C ILE A 42 7.69 -8.29 -12.47
N MET A 43 8.87 -8.47 -13.06
CA MET A 43 9.20 -7.86 -14.36
C MET A 43 8.36 -8.44 -15.50
N ASP A 44 8.00 -9.71 -15.47
CA ASP A 44 7.06 -10.30 -16.43
C ASP A 44 5.69 -9.60 -16.33
N THR A 45 5.21 -9.35 -15.11
CA THR A 45 3.96 -8.59 -14.90
C THR A 45 4.10 -7.13 -15.33
N PHE A 46 5.23 -6.50 -15.06
CA PHE A 46 5.52 -5.14 -15.51
C PHE A 46 5.49 -5.03 -17.04
N ASP A 47 6.03 -6.00 -17.76
CA ASP A 47 6.01 -6.02 -19.23
C ASP A 47 4.57 -6.12 -19.77
N VAL A 48 3.70 -6.91 -19.13
CA VAL A 48 2.27 -6.95 -19.46
C VAL A 48 1.60 -5.60 -19.19
N LEU A 49 1.82 -5.01 -18.02
CA LEU A 49 1.27 -3.69 -17.68
C LEU A 49 1.72 -2.60 -18.67
N LYS A 50 2.96 -2.66 -19.13
CA LYS A 50 3.52 -1.73 -20.12
C LYS A 50 2.89 -1.95 -21.51
N GLU A 51 2.72 -3.19 -21.94
CA GLU A 51 2.14 -3.54 -23.24
C GLU A 51 0.68 -3.07 -23.36
N TYR A 52 -0.10 -3.27 -22.30
CA TYR A 52 -1.54 -2.94 -22.27
C TYR A 52 -1.85 -1.60 -21.60
N ASN A 53 -0.84 -0.76 -21.38
CA ASN A 53 -1.04 0.57 -20.80
C ASN A 53 -1.83 1.47 -21.76
N TYR A 54 -2.86 2.17 -21.25
CA TYR A 54 -3.64 3.12 -22.08
C TYR A 54 -2.77 4.23 -22.69
N ALA A 55 -1.65 4.57 -22.04
CA ALA A 55 -0.67 5.56 -22.49
C ALA A 55 0.59 4.91 -23.10
N ALA A 56 0.51 3.69 -23.65
CA ALA A 56 1.66 2.93 -24.15
C ALA A 56 2.52 3.69 -25.17
N SER A 57 1.90 4.62 -25.95
CA SER A 57 2.64 5.47 -26.91
C SER A 57 3.51 6.54 -26.26
N SER A 58 3.25 6.91 -25.00
CA SER A 58 4.00 7.92 -24.23
C SER A 58 3.86 7.66 -22.71
N PRO A 59 4.36 6.54 -22.19
CA PRO A 59 4.08 6.12 -20.82
C PRO A 59 4.62 7.07 -19.75
N VAL A 60 5.69 7.82 -20.04
CA VAL A 60 6.24 8.82 -19.11
C VAL A 60 5.42 10.11 -19.04
N ALA A 61 4.47 10.32 -19.94
CA ALA A 61 3.55 11.45 -19.92
C ALA A 61 2.20 11.08 -19.25
N ALA A 62 2.04 9.85 -18.79
CA ALA A 62 0.84 9.43 -18.05
C ALA A 62 0.81 10.13 -16.68
N GLU A 63 -0.33 10.73 -16.37
CA GLU A 63 -0.60 11.35 -15.08
C GLU A 63 -1.44 10.39 -14.24
N ARG A 64 -1.14 10.32 -12.93
CA ARG A 64 -1.81 9.41 -11.99
C ARG A 64 -3.30 9.73 -11.91
N GLU A 65 -3.66 10.99 -11.76
CA GLU A 65 -5.04 11.46 -11.65
C GLU A 65 -5.87 11.07 -12.88
N VAL A 66 -5.27 11.08 -14.06
CA VAL A 66 -5.93 10.62 -15.30
C VAL A 66 -6.14 9.10 -15.27
N SER A 67 -5.20 8.34 -14.75
CA SER A 67 -5.33 6.88 -14.60
C SER A 67 -6.43 6.53 -13.59
N GLU A 68 -6.48 7.22 -12.45
CA GLU A 68 -7.51 7.07 -11.43
C GLU A 68 -8.89 7.39 -12.00
N GLN A 69 -9.03 8.49 -12.73
CA GLN A 69 -10.28 8.85 -13.40
C GLN A 69 -10.72 7.77 -14.39
N LYS A 70 -9.82 7.29 -15.25
CA LYS A 70 -10.13 6.24 -16.23
C LYS A 70 -10.57 4.93 -15.59
N LEU A 71 -9.96 4.56 -14.48
CA LEU A 71 -10.42 3.43 -13.67
C LEU A 71 -11.84 3.67 -13.15
N ALA A 72 -12.07 4.85 -12.57
CA ALA A 72 -13.35 5.22 -11.96
C ALA A 72 -14.50 5.38 -12.98
N GLU A 73 -14.19 5.72 -14.22
CA GLU A 73 -15.13 5.78 -15.34
C GLU A 73 -15.34 4.42 -16.05
N GLY A 74 -14.54 3.41 -15.71
CA GLY A 74 -14.59 2.07 -16.31
C GLY A 74 -13.92 1.95 -17.67
N ASP A 75 -13.12 2.94 -18.07
CA ASP A 75 -12.34 2.94 -19.31
C ASP A 75 -11.17 1.95 -19.26
N ILE A 76 -10.62 1.70 -18.07
CA ILE A 76 -9.60 0.67 -17.80
C ILE A 76 -10.08 -0.26 -16.69
N ALA A 77 -9.69 -1.53 -16.79
CA ALA A 77 -10.14 -2.57 -15.86
C ALA A 77 -9.25 -2.71 -14.62
N PHE A 78 -7.97 -2.37 -14.74
CA PHE A 78 -6.97 -2.55 -13.70
C PHE A 78 -6.04 -1.34 -13.63
N MET A 79 -5.63 -1.01 -12.43
CA MET A 79 -4.62 0.01 -12.16
C MET A 79 -3.73 -0.47 -11.01
N PHE A 80 -2.42 -0.28 -11.14
CA PHE A 80 -1.49 -0.50 -10.04
C PHE A 80 -1.55 0.70 -9.08
N GLY A 81 -1.99 0.45 -7.85
CA GLY A 81 -2.22 1.49 -6.86
C GLY A 81 -2.54 0.91 -5.48
N GLY A 82 -3.10 1.71 -4.61
CA GLY A 82 -3.44 1.31 -3.26
C GLY A 82 -4.80 1.85 -2.78
N ASN A 83 -5.20 1.48 -1.58
CA ASN A 83 -6.48 1.93 -1.03
C ASN A 83 -6.58 3.46 -0.84
N TRP A 84 -5.45 4.17 -0.80
CA TRP A 84 -5.41 5.64 -0.77
C TRP A 84 -6.00 6.30 -2.02
N ASP A 85 -6.11 5.59 -3.14
CA ASP A 85 -6.71 6.10 -4.38
C ASP A 85 -8.20 6.39 -4.21
N TRP A 86 -8.85 5.81 -3.18
CA TRP A 86 -10.25 6.07 -2.86
C TRP A 86 -10.59 7.55 -2.76
N SER A 87 -9.72 8.36 -2.19
CA SER A 87 -9.94 9.80 -2.05
C SER A 87 -10.13 10.52 -3.38
N MET A 88 -9.60 9.99 -4.47
CA MET A 88 -9.66 10.57 -5.82
C MET A 88 -10.83 10.02 -6.65
N ILE A 89 -11.25 8.78 -6.35
CA ILE A 89 -12.23 8.08 -7.18
C ILE A 89 -13.62 7.97 -6.56
N ASN A 90 -13.80 8.32 -5.31
CA ASN A 90 -15.02 8.05 -4.52
C ASN A 90 -16.32 8.69 -5.05
N ALA A 91 -16.22 9.67 -5.94
CA ALA A 91 -17.38 10.38 -6.51
C ALA A 91 -17.87 9.78 -7.84
N TYR A 92 -17.22 8.75 -8.36
CA TYR A 92 -17.55 8.17 -9.66
C TYR A 92 -18.49 6.97 -9.53
N GLU A 93 -19.25 6.72 -10.61
CA GLU A 93 -20.33 5.71 -10.63
C GLU A 93 -19.86 4.29 -10.32
N TYR A 94 -18.67 3.90 -10.81
CA TYR A 94 -18.20 2.51 -10.66
C TYR A 94 -17.38 2.28 -9.40
N SER A 95 -17.06 3.30 -8.64
CA SER A 95 -16.12 3.22 -7.51
C SER A 95 -16.59 2.27 -6.41
N GLU A 96 -17.89 2.23 -6.13
CA GLU A 96 -18.48 1.31 -5.14
C GLU A 96 -18.34 -0.18 -5.50
N ASN A 97 -18.04 -0.50 -6.77
CA ASN A 97 -17.86 -1.86 -7.25
C ASN A 97 -16.37 -2.27 -7.35
N MET A 98 -15.47 -1.42 -6.90
CA MET A 98 -14.03 -1.69 -6.95
C MET A 98 -13.56 -2.47 -5.74
N GLY A 99 -12.40 -3.09 -5.88
CA GLY A 99 -11.71 -3.79 -4.81
C GLY A 99 -10.22 -3.90 -5.10
N MET A 100 -9.49 -4.43 -4.13
CA MET A 100 -8.06 -4.68 -4.25
C MET A 100 -7.83 -6.16 -4.58
N MET A 101 -6.83 -6.42 -5.38
CA MET A 101 -6.33 -7.76 -5.67
C MET A 101 -4.79 -7.78 -5.59
N PRO A 102 -4.18 -8.91 -5.25
CA PRO A 102 -2.72 -9.05 -5.33
C PRO A 102 -2.18 -8.73 -6.72
N LEU A 103 -0.94 -8.25 -6.79
CA LEU A 103 -0.24 -8.11 -8.07
C LEU A 103 -0.09 -9.51 -8.70
N PRO A 104 -0.68 -9.76 -9.87
CA PRO A 104 -0.57 -11.07 -10.51
C PRO A 104 0.88 -11.36 -10.92
N GLN A 105 1.36 -12.55 -10.61
CA GLN A 105 2.71 -12.98 -10.93
C GLN A 105 2.68 -14.41 -11.48
N ASN A 106 3.65 -14.75 -12.29
CA ASN A 106 3.80 -16.10 -12.84
C ASN A 106 4.45 -17.05 -11.80
N THR A 107 3.73 -17.28 -10.70
CA THR A 107 4.17 -18.14 -9.60
C THR A 107 3.02 -18.99 -9.04
N THR A 108 3.36 -20.11 -8.39
CA THR A 108 2.40 -21.01 -7.71
C THR A 108 2.68 -21.15 -6.22
N ASP A 109 3.51 -20.30 -5.65
CA ASP A 109 3.95 -20.38 -4.24
C ASP A 109 2.99 -19.73 -3.24
N GLY A 110 1.82 -19.28 -3.68
CA GLY A 110 0.81 -18.62 -2.86
C GLY A 110 0.94 -17.10 -2.77
N THR A 111 1.94 -16.50 -3.43
CA THR A 111 2.12 -15.04 -3.49
C THR A 111 0.89 -14.35 -4.12
N ASN A 112 0.32 -14.94 -5.18
CA ASN A 112 -0.87 -14.42 -5.85
C ASN A 112 -2.15 -14.41 -4.98
N GLU A 113 -2.08 -14.94 -3.77
CA GLU A 113 -3.20 -14.95 -2.83
C GLU A 113 -3.06 -13.89 -1.73
N LYS A 114 -1.97 -13.09 -1.76
CA LYS A 114 -1.62 -12.14 -0.71
C LYS A 114 -1.48 -10.73 -1.24
N LEU A 115 -2.04 -9.75 -0.52
CA LEU A 115 -1.78 -8.33 -0.74
C LEU A 115 -0.55 -7.88 0.04
N VAL A 116 0.24 -6.98 -0.54
CA VAL A 116 1.18 -6.20 0.25
C VAL A 116 0.40 -5.20 1.11
N GLY A 117 0.66 -5.20 2.40
CA GLY A 117 -0.01 -4.33 3.35
C GLY A 117 0.64 -4.37 4.72
N GLY A 118 0.38 -3.36 5.51
CA GLY A 118 0.96 -3.25 6.85
C GLY A 118 0.86 -1.84 7.41
N GLY A 119 1.59 -1.56 8.47
CA GLY A 119 1.64 -0.24 9.09
C GLY A 119 2.33 0.77 8.18
N SER A 120 1.55 1.63 7.52
CA SER A 120 2.06 2.68 6.62
C SER A 120 2.05 4.07 7.22
N LYS A 121 1.38 4.26 8.36
CA LYS A 121 1.24 5.54 9.06
C LYS A 121 1.55 5.36 10.52
N TYR A 122 2.41 6.22 11.04
CA TYR A 122 2.85 6.20 12.43
C TYR A 122 2.69 7.59 13.05
N PHE A 123 2.27 7.63 14.30
CA PHE A 123 2.28 8.84 15.10
C PHE A 123 3.46 8.80 16.07
N TYR A 124 4.14 9.91 16.18
CA TYR A 124 5.25 10.10 17.10
C TYR A 124 4.92 11.22 18.08
N ILE A 125 5.27 11.02 19.34
CA ILE A 125 5.19 12.07 20.35
C ILE A 125 6.60 12.55 20.60
N ASP A 126 6.84 13.85 20.40
CA ASP A 126 8.14 14.45 20.66
C ASP A 126 8.48 14.34 22.17
N SER A 127 9.60 13.69 22.47
CA SER A 127 10.12 13.50 23.81
C SER A 127 11.33 14.39 24.12
N SER A 128 11.68 15.32 23.22
CA SER A 128 12.80 16.24 23.41
C SER A 128 12.48 17.31 24.46
N ASP A 129 13.52 18.01 24.93
CA ASP A 129 13.40 19.11 25.90
C ASP A 129 12.66 20.34 25.31
N ASN A 130 12.42 20.38 24.00
CA ASN A 130 11.67 21.46 23.33
C ASN A 130 10.15 21.35 23.51
N THR A 131 9.66 20.22 23.99
CA THR A 131 8.23 19.95 24.17
C THR A 131 7.91 19.85 25.64
N SER A 132 6.96 20.67 26.12
CA SER A 132 6.57 20.64 27.55
C SER A 132 5.78 19.36 27.89
N GLU A 133 5.71 19.03 29.19
CA GLU A 133 4.95 17.86 29.65
C GLU A 133 3.43 18.02 29.33
N GLU A 134 2.90 19.24 29.42
CA GLU A 134 1.51 19.52 29.06
C GLU A 134 1.24 19.27 27.57
N GLN A 135 2.17 19.64 26.69
CA GLN A 135 2.06 19.36 25.25
C GLN A 135 2.15 17.86 24.97
N ARG A 136 3.04 17.15 25.63
CA ARG A 136 3.13 15.68 25.52
C ARG A 136 1.87 14.99 26.01
N GLN A 137 1.30 15.47 27.14
CA GLN A 137 0.06 14.91 27.65
C GLN A 137 -1.11 15.17 26.69
N ALA A 138 -1.23 16.37 26.15
CA ALA A 138 -2.26 16.70 25.15
C ALA A 138 -2.14 15.82 23.88
N ALA A 139 -0.92 15.54 23.41
CA ALA A 139 -0.70 14.62 22.30
C ALA A 139 -1.14 13.18 22.63
N LYS A 140 -0.83 12.69 23.85
CA LYS A 140 -1.29 11.37 24.33
C LYS A 140 -2.82 11.31 24.42
N ASP A 141 -3.45 12.36 24.96
CA ASP A 141 -4.90 12.43 25.09
C ASP A 141 -5.59 12.45 23.72
N PHE A 142 -5.03 13.19 22.76
CA PHE A 142 -5.51 13.19 21.37
C PHE A 142 -5.39 11.81 20.73
N LEU A 143 -4.25 11.13 20.84
CA LEU A 143 -4.08 9.79 20.28
C LEU A 143 -5.00 8.77 20.95
N ASN A 144 -5.18 8.89 22.27
CA ASN A 144 -6.13 8.03 22.98
C ASN A 144 -7.58 8.28 22.52
N TRP A 145 -7.97 9.54 22.32
CA TRP A 145 -9.28 9.88 21.73
C TRP A 145 -9.44 9.26 20.33
N LEU A 146 -8.46 9.39 19.45
CA LEU A 146 -8.51 8.81 18.10
C LEU A 146 -8.85 7.31 18.10
N VAL A 147 -8.30 6.53 19.05
CA VAL A 147 -8.41 5.07 19.05
C VAL A 147 -9.46 4.51 20.01
N SER A 148 -10.01 5.33 20.91
CA SER A 148 -10.97 4.84 21.92
C SER A 148 -12.33 5.55 21.90
N ASP A 149 -12.44 6.71 21.26
CA ASP A 149 -13.70 7.45 21.16
C ASP A 149 -14.39 7.14 19.82
N PRO A 150 -15.74 6.95 19.79
CA PRO A 150 -16.45 6.68 18.55
C PRO A 150 -16.28 7.75 17.46
N GLU A 151 -16.18 9.04 17.82
CA GLU A 151 -15.96 10.12 16.84
C GLU A 151 -14.51 10.07 16.29
N GLY A 152 -13.52 9.78 17.15
CA GLY A 152 -12.14 9.56 16.75
C GLY A 152 -11.99 8.36 15.81
N ASN A 153 -12.66 7.26 16.12
CA ASN A 153 -12.69 6.06 15.30
C ASN A 153 -13.31 6.32 13.92
N ALA A 154 -14.48 6.99 13.86
CA ALA A 154 -15.15 7.39 12.62
C ALA A 154 -14.25 8.35 11.81
N PHE A 155 -13.54 9.26 12.46
CA PHE A 155 -12.60 10.14 11.79
C PHE A 155 -11.48 9.35 11.08
N LEU A 156 -10.88 8.35 11.74
CA LEU A 156 -9.85 7.50 11.15
C LEU A 156 -10.37 6.70 9.96
N THR A 157 -11.52 6.06 10.09
CA THR A 157 -12.02 5.11 9.10
C THR A 157 -12.76 5.78 7.95
N GLU A 158 -13.60 6.78 8.23
CA GLU A 158 -14.48 7.39 7.22
C GLU A 158 -13.87 8.64 6.56
N LYS A 159 -13.10 9.44 7.35
CA LYS A 159 -12.51 10.68 6.83
C LYS A 159 -11.09 10.50 6.32
N CYS A 160 -10.30 9.68 7.01
CA CYS A 160 -8.92 9.41 6.62
C CYS A 160 -8.77 8.16 5.75
N ALA A 161 -9.84 7.37 5.57
CA ALA A 161 -9.84 6.09 4.83
C ALA A 161 -8.71 5.14 5.28
N LEU A 162 -8.42 5.13 6.59
CA LEU A 162 -7.38 4.29 7.17
C LEU A 162 -7.97 2.95 7.64
N VAL A 163 -7.35 1.86 7.23
CA VAL A 163 -7.63 0.55 7.79
C VAL A 163 -7.08 0.52 9.22
N PRO A 164 -7.92 0.37 10.26
CA PRO A 164 -7.45 0.48 11.63
C PRO A 164 -6.59 -0.72 12.03
N ALA A 165 -5.49 -0.45 12.71
CA ALA A 165 -4.61 -1.47 13.30
C ALA A 165 -5.15 -2.01 14.65
N TYR A 166 -6.20 -1.42 15.20
CA TYR A 166 -6.75 -1.74 16.51
C TYR A 166 -8.08 -2.49 16.38
N SER A 167 -8.21 -3.61 17.07
CA SER A 167 -9.38 -4.49 17.00
C SER A 167 -10.66 -3.91 17.63
N ASN A 168 -10.53 -2.86 18.43
CA ASN A 168 -11.68 -2.17 19.06
C ASN A 168 -12.31 -1.10 18.14
N ILE A 169 -11.70 -0.78 17.01
CA ILE A 169 -12.24 0.22 16.06
C ILE A 169 -13.19 -0.48 15.08
N ASP A 170 -14.41 0.04 14.98
CA ASP A 170 -15.38 -0.42 13.99
C ASP A 170 -14.92 -0.07 12.57
N ALA A 171 -14.74 -1.10 11.76
CA ALA A 171 -14.30 -1.00 10.38
C ALA A 171 -15.46 -1.07 9.36
N SER A 172 -16.72 -1.06 9.83
CA SER A 172 -17.90 -1.16 8.94
C SER A 172 -18.04 0.02 7.99
N GLY A 173 -17.58 1.20 8.39
CA GLY A 173 -17.60 2.44 7.61
C GLY A 173 -16.45 2.58 6.60
N LEU A 174 -15.56 1.59 6.46
CA LEU A 174 -14.49 1.64 5.47
C LEU A 174 -15.04 1.67 4.03
N ASP A 175 -14.31 2.32 3.15
CA ASP A 175 -14.54 2.30 1.71
C ASP A 175 -14.28 0.90 1.09
N PRO A 176 -14.72 0.64 -0.16
CA PRO A 176 -14.57 -0.65 -0.81
C PRO A 176 -13.12 -1.14 -0.93
N LEU A 177 -12.16 -0.24 -1.23
CA LEU A 177 -10.75 -0.60 -1.36
C LEU A 177 -10.17 -0.98 0.00
N SER A 178 -10.43 -0.16 1.02
CA SER A 178 -9.99 -0.42 2.41
C SER A 178 -10.65 -1.67 3.00
N LYS A 179 -11.93 -1.96 2.66
CA LYS A 179 -12.59 -3.23 3.02
C LYS A 179 -11.88 -4.44 2.40
N SER A 180 -11.41 -4.32 1.16
CA SER A 180 -10.63 -5.38 0.52
C SER A 180 -9.33 -5.63 1.28
N VAL A 181 -8.55 -4.58 1.60
CA VAL A 181 -7.31 -4.70 2.39
C VAL A 181 -7.60 -5.36 3.74
N LYS A 182 -8.64 -4.89 4.45
CA LYS A 182 -9.01 -5.47 5.75
C LYS A 182 -9.37 -6.95 5.64
N LYS A 183 -10.08 -7.35 4.60
CA LYS A 183 -10.41 -8.76 4.36
C LYS A 183 -9.14 -9.63 4.25
N TYR A 184 -8.16 -9.19 3.44
CA TYR A 184 -6.88 -9.90 3.32
C TYR A 184 -6.13 -9.94 4.66
N ALA A 185 -6.15 -8.85 5.43
CA ALA A 185 -5.55 -8.80 6.76
C ALA A 185 -6.21 -9.80 7.73
N ASP A 186 -7.53 -9.79 7.81
CA ASP A 186 -8.31 -10.69 8.70
C ASP A 186 -8.12 -12.17 8.36
N GLU A 187 -7.87 -12.48 7.08
CA GLU A 187 -7.60 -13.83 6.59
C GLU A 187 -6.11 -14.24 6.72
N GLY A 188 -5.26 -13.36 7.26
CA GLY A 188 -3.81 -13.61 7.38
C GLY A 188 -3.09 -13.67 6.02
N ARG A 189 -3.63 -13.01 5.02
CA ARG A 189 -3.14 -13.00 3.64
C ARG A 189 -2.51 -11.65 3.27
N LEU A 190 -1.64 -11.15 4.15
CA LEU A 190 -0.78 -10.02 3.85
C LEU A 190 0.68 -10.47 3.69
N ILE A 191 1.39 -9.74 2.84
CA ILE A 191 2.84 -9.65 2.81
C ILE A 191 3.17 -8.32 3.48
N ASP A 192 4.07 -8.34 4.46
CA ASP A 192 4.43 -7.13 5.18
C ASP A 192 5.07 -6.11 4.25
N ASN A 193 4.54 -4.89 4.28
CA ASN A 193 5.10 -3.77 3.53
C ASN A 193 6.49 -3.41 4.05
N TYR A 194 7.48 -3.43 3.18
CA TYR A 194 8.87 -3.13 3.47
C TYR A 194 9.27 -1.79 2.84
N ASN A 195 9.22 -0.72 3.63
CA ASN A 195 9.52 0.63 3.17
C ASN A 195 11.00 1.03 3.24
N TYR A 196 11.90 0.10 3.50
CA TYR A 196 13.34 0.38 3.50
C TYR A 196 13.89 0.23 2.09
N LEU A 197 14.18 1.36 1.46
CA LEU A 197 15.11 1.36 0.34
C LEU A 197 16.51 1.57 0.93
N PRO A 198 17.52 0.78 0.50
CA PRO A 198 18.88 1.05 0.92
C PRO A 198 19.26 2.46 0.48
N ASP A 199 19.84 3.22 1.39
CA ASP A 199 20.49 4.48 1.07
C ASP A 199 21.74 4.15 0.24
N ASP A 200 21.70 4.36 -1.08
CA ASP A 200 22.79 4.19 -2.09
C ASP A 200 23.47 2.81 -2.17
#